data_486d6123a69bc161d71007a997cbc96d
#
_entry.id   486d6123a69bc161d71007a997cbc96d
#
_cell.length_a   1.000
_cell.length_b   1.000
_cell.length_c   1.000
_cell.angle_alpha   90.00
_cell.angle_beta   90.00
_cell.angle_gamma   90.00
#
_symmetry.space_group_name_H-M   'P 1'
#
loop_
_entity.id
_entity.type
_entity.pdbx_description
1 polymer ?
#
loop_
_entity_poly.entity_id
_entity_poly.type
_entity_poly.pdbx_seq_one_letter_code
_entity_poly.pdbx_strand_id
1 'polypeptide(L)'
;METAESRTSAEFVVSLQPYSGRYRDLDLLFASGITLLSLFFIIFNPWLTHSVVFLPIDVVVTFGLAWLFSSHLPFVRRLIASNDRKQSQVLEVAQLMFHREGISQTRARTGVMVLVSQMERRIEVVADSGVTRMIDKETWDNLVADLQPLAVGEDLAEAAAVTVDRLGDFLSGPLPVADDDIDELTNQPRSNL
;
A
#
# COMPACT_ATOMS: atom_id res chain seq x y z
N MET A 1 -1.00 -7.09 -18.86
CA MET A 1 -2.45 -6.93 -18.76
C MET A 1 -3.13 -7.63 -19.91
N GLU A 2 -2.94 -7.24 -21.15
CA GLU A 2 -3.56 -7.89 -22.34
C GLU A 2 -3.45 -9.42 -22.36
N THR A 3 -2.31 -9.99 -21.94
CA THR A 3 -2.11 -11.44 -21.86
C THR A 3 -2.95 -12.11 -20.75
N ALA A 4 -3.25 -11.42 -19.66
CA ALA A 4 -4.12 -11.94 -18.61
C ALA A 4 -5.59 -11.83 -19.01
N GLU A 5 -6.00 -10.71 -19.59
CA GLU A 5 -7.34 -10.45 -20.09
C GLU A 5 -7.73 -11.37 -21.25
N SER A 6 -6.77 -11.80 -22.08
CA SER A 6 -7.03 -12.79 -23.13
C SER A 6 -7.40 -14.20 -22.60
N ARG A 7 -7.24 -14.46 -21.30
CA ARG A 7 -7.53 -15.76 -20.64
C ARG A 7 -8.80 -15.75 -19.79
N THR A 8 -9.33 -14.57 -19.47
CA THR A 8 -10.48 -14.42 -18.57
C THR A 8 -11.29 -13.18 -18.94
N SER A 9 -12.59 -13.19 -18.70
CA SER A 9 -13.47 -12.01 -18.82
C SER A 9 -13.30 -11.02 -17.64
N ALA A 10 -12.29 -11.18 -16.81
CA ALA A 10 -11.95 -10.20 -15.79
C ALA A 10 -11.11 -9.08 -16.40
N GLU A 11 -11.48 -7.84 -16.10
CA GLU A 11 -10.76 -6.64 -16.53
C GLU A 11 -9.87 -6.11 -15.41
N PHE A 12 -8.59 -5.89 -15.72
CA PHE A 12 -7.60 -5.52 -14.71
C PHE A 12 -7.22 -4.04 -14.78
N VAL A 13 -7.26 -3.38 -13.64
CA VAL A 13 -6.68 -2.04 -13.46
C VAL A 13 -5.56 -2.11 -12.43
N VAL A 14 -4.37 -1.67 -12.83
CA VAL A 14 -3.19 -1.65 -11.95
C VAL A 14 -2.92 -0.24 -11.48
N SER A 15 -2.71 -0.06 -10.17
CA SER A 15 -2.26 1.19 -9.58
C SER A 15 -1.00 0.98 -8.76
N LEU A 16 0.03 1.77 -9.06
CA LEU A 16 1.29 1.80 -8.33
C LEU A 16 1.32 3.06 -7.46
N GLN A 17 1.45 2.88 -6.15
CA GLN A 17 1.46 3.97 -5.18
C GLN A 17 2.77 3.99 -4.39
N PRO A 18 3.45 5.14 -4.26
CA PRO A 18 4.63 5.25 -3.42
C PRO A 18 4.30 5.04 -1.94
N TYR A 19 3.09 5.45 -1.52
CA TYR A 19 2.52 5.23 -0.18
C TYR A 19 1.00 5.32 -0.24
N SER A 20 0.32 4.57 0.61
CA SER A 20 -1.15 4.57 0.72
C SER A 20 -1.63 5.22 2.02
N GLY A 21 -0.81 5.24 3.08
CA GLY A 21 -1.21 5.71 4.40
C GLY A 21 -0.79 7.14 4.74
N ARG A 22 -1.56 7.74 5.68
CA ARG A 22 -1.16 8.99 6.35
C ARG A 22 -0.48 8.65 7.67
N TYR A 23 0.84 8.92 7.76
CA TYR A 23 1.69 8.52 8.89
C TYR A 23 2.25 9.71 9.67
N ARG A 24 1.64 10.90 9.53
CA ARG A 24 2.11 12.13 10.21
C ARG A 24 2.10 12.02 11.74
N ASP A 25 1.16 11.27 12.29
CA ASP A 25 1.07 10.95 13.70
C ASP A 25 2.25 10.09 14.18
N LEU A 26 2.71 9.16 13.34
CA LEU A 26 3.90 8.34 13.63
C LEU A 26 5.17 9.19 13.60
N ASP A 27 5.27 10.16 12.68
CA ASP A 27 6.40 11.09 12.64
C ASP A 27 6.46 11.93 13.93
N LEU A 28 5.30 12.40 14.41
CA LEU A 28 5.21 13.15 15.66
C LEU A 28 5.55 12.28 16.88
N LEU A 29 5.06 11.04 16.90
CA LEU A 29 5.37 10.08 17.97
C LEU A 29 6.86 9.78 18.02
N PHE A 30 7.49 9.52 16.88
CA PHE A 30 8.93 9.30 16.77
C PHE A 30 9.71 10.50 17.25
N ALA A 31 9.38 11.72 16.77
CA ALA A 31 10.05 12.95 17.15
C ALA A 31 9.93 13.19 18.66
N SER A 32 8.75 12.97 19.26
CA SER A 32 8.53 13.09 20.69
C SER A 32 9.36 12.10 21.49
N GLY A 33 9.42 10.84 21.06
CA GLY A 33 10.22 9.80 21.70
C GLY A 33 11.72 10.12 21.68
N ILE A 34 12.26 10.55 20.55
CA ILE A 34 13.67 10.97 20.42
C ILE A 34 13.96 12.19 21.28
N THR A 35 13.04 13.16 21.32
CA THR A 35 13.21 14.36 22.14
C THR A 35 13.25 14.03 23.63
N LEU A 36 12.34 13.16 24.10
CA LEU A 36 12.33 12.73 25.50
C LEU A 36 13.61 11.94 25.85
N LEU A 37 14.07 11.08 24.95
CA LEU A 37 15.31 10.33 25.16
C LEU A 37 16.53 11.26 25.22
N SER A 38 16.58 12.25 24.33
CA SER A 38 17.63 13.28 24.32
C SER A 38 17.63 14.11 25.62
N LEU A 39 16.45 14.53 26.06
CA LEU A 39 16.29 15.29 27.31
C LEU A 39 16.74 14.45 28.51
N PHE A 40 16.34 13.18 28.59
CA PHE A 40 16.79 12.26 29.62
C PHE A 40 18.32 12.16 29.62
N PHE A 41 18.92 11.97 28.44
CA PHE A 41 20.38 11.88 28.31
C PHE A 41 21.10 13.14 28.77
N ILE A 42 20.60 14.34 28.42
CA ILE A 42 21.18 15.62 28.82
C ILE A 42 21.12 15.79 30.34
N ILE A 43 19.98 15.47 30.98
CA ILE A 43 19.78 15.69 32.42
C ILE A 43 20.63 14.70 33.27
N PHE A 44 20.73 13.45 32.84
CA PHE A 44 21.37 12.41 33.63
C PHE A 44 22.84 12.17 33.30
N ASN A 45 23.38 12.85 32.27
CA ASN A 45 24.78 12.72 31.90
C ASN A 45 25.66 13.75 32.63
N PRO A 46 26.47 13.36 33.65
CA PRO A 46 27.29 14.27 34.44
C PRO A 46 28.46 14.91 33.64
N TRP A 47 28.75 14.38 32.46
CA TRP A 47 29.81 14.90 31.58
C TRP A 47 29.33 16.09 30.71
N LEU A 48 28.03 16.29 30.59
CA LEU A 48 27.43 17.40 29.87
C LEU A 48 27.12 18.53 30.84
N THR A 49 28.03 19.52 30.95
CA THR A 49 27.79 20.76 31.67
C THR A 49 26.84 21.66 30.86
N HIS A 50 25.56 21.33 30.83
CA HIS A 50 24.56 22.09 30.10
C HIS A 50 23.90 23.12 31.02
N SER A 51 23.84 24.37 30.60
CA SER A 51 23.05 25.37 31.31
C SER A 51 21.56 25.09 31.08
N VAL A 52 20.79 25.06 32.15
CA VAL A 52 19.32 24.86 32.12
C VAL A 52 18.60 25.83 31.17
N VAL A 53 19.21 27.00 30.94
CA VAL A 53 18.67 28.03 30.03
C VAL A 53 18.60 27.55 28.57
N PHE A 54 19.45 26.62 28.14
CA PHE A 54 19.45 26.08 26.77
C PHE A 54 18.51 24.92 26.56
N LEU A 55 17.99 24.25 27.61
CA LEU A 55 17.10 23.11 27.51
C LEU A 55 15.88 23.33 26.58
N PRO A 56 15.17 24.50 26.64
CA PRO A 56 14.06 24.72 25.72
C PRO A 56 14.48 24.75 24.25
N ILE A 57 15.67 25.27 23.95
CA ILE A 57 16.21 25.32 22.59
C ILE A 57 16.56 23.89 22.12
N ASP A 58 17.22 23.12 22.99
CA ASP A 58 17.58 21.72 22.69
C ASP A 58 16.35 20.87 22.38
N VAL A 59 15.26 21.04 23.13
CA VAL A 59 13.99 20.38 22.92
C VAL A 59 13.43 20.72 21.54
N VAL A 60 13.36 22.00 21.18
CA VAL A 60 12.82 22.45 19.90
C VAL A 60 13.67 21.96 18.73
N VAL A 61 14.99 22.08 18.85
CA VAL A 61 15.92 21.66 17.79
C VAL A 61 15.88 20.14 17.60
N THR A 62 15.95 19.36 18.69
CA THR A 62 15.90 17.90 18.62
C THR A 62 14.58 17.41 18.05
N PHE A 63 13.46 17.97 18.49
CA PHE A 63 12.14 17.64 17.95
C PHE A 63 12.06 17.93 16.46
N GLY A 64 12.48 19.14 16.04
CA GLY A 64 12.44 19.55 14.64
C GLY A 64 13.30 18.66 13.75
N LEU A 65 14.52 18.34 14.18
CA LEU A 65 15.42 17.44 13.44
C LEU A 65 14.87 16.00 13.38
N ALA A 66 14.38 15.48 14.50
CA ALA A 66 13.80 14.14 14.54
C ALA A 66 12.55 14.02 13.67
N TRP A 67 11.68 15.04 13.69
CA TRP A 67 10.50 15.09 12.82
C TRP A 67 10.89 15.18 11.35
N LEU A 68 11.84 16.05 11.00
CA LEU A 68 12.35 16.18 9.64
C LEU A 68 12.95 14.85 9.16
N PHE A 69 13.75 14.20 9.99
CA PHE A 69 14.35 12.91 9.70
C PHE A 69 13.28 11.83 9.44
N SER A 70 12.30 11.69 10.33
CA SER A 70 11.20 10.73 10.17
C SER A 70 10.38 10.99 8.92
N SER A 71 10.08 12.27 8.62
CA SER A 71 9.23 12.64 7.48
C SER A 71 9.86 12.32 6.12
N HIS A 72 11.19 12.28 6.03
CA HIS A 72 11.92 12.01 4.79
C HIS A 72 12.36 10.54 4.62
N LEU A 73 12.29 9.73 5.69
CA LEU A 73 12.73 8.35 5.68
C LEU A 73 11.56 7.36 5.79
N PRO A 74 11.11 6.77 4.65
CA PRO A 74 10.03 5.78 4.65
C PRO A 74 10.31 4.58 5.56
N PHE A 75 11.59 4.26 5.78
CA PHE A 75 12.01 3.17 6.65
C PHE A 75 11.53 3.36 8.09
N VAL A 76 11.61 4.57 8.64
CA VAL A 76 11.18 4.88 10.02
C VAL A 76 9.68 4.61 10.18
N ARG A 77 8.87 5.11 9.24
CA ARG A 77 7.43 4.88 9.21
C ARG A 77 7.11 3.40 9.09
N ARG A 78 7.84 2.68 8.23
CA ARG A 78 7.67 1.24 8.02
C ARG A 78 7.94 0.43 9.27
N LEU A 79 8.94 0.83 10.06
CA LEU A 79 9.32 0.16 11.32
C LEU A 79 8.26 0.38 12.42
N ILE A 80 7.71 1.59 12.52
CA ILE A 80 6.79 1.98 13.60
C ILE A 80 5.34 1.58 13.28
N ALA A 81 4.93 1.65 12.02
CA ALA A 81 3.57 1.30 11.61
C ALA A 81 3.27 -0.18 11.82
N SER A 82 2.20 -0.49 12.55
CA SER A 82 1.72 -1.88 12.69
C SER A 82 1.28 -2.46 11.36
N ASN A 83 1.36 -3.78 11.20
CA ASN A 83 0.94 -4.46 9.98
C ASN A 83 -0.55 -4.28 9.71
N ASP A 84 -1.40 -4.30 10.74
CA ASP A 84 -2.84 -4.11 10.61
C ASP A 84 -3.17 -2.71 10.09
N ARG A 85 -2.44 -1.69 10.58
CA ARG A 85 -2.60 -0.32 10.10
C ARG A 85 -2.19 -0.19 8.63
N LYS A 86 -1.06 -0.78 8.23
CA LYS A 86 -0.62 -0.80 6.82
C LYS A 86 -1.68 -1.44 5.94
N GLN A 87 -2.20 -2.59 6.34
CA GLN A 87 -3.24 -3.31 5.61
C GLN A 87 -4.51 -2.48 5.45
N SER A 88 -5.02 -1.92 6.55
CA SER A 88 -6.23 -1.10 6.52
C SER A 88 -6.09 0.13 5.61
N GLN A 89 -4.93 0.81 5.64
CA GLN A 89 -4.67 1.97 4.80
C GLN A 89 -4.59 1.61 3.30
N VAL A 90 -3.91 0.51 2.96
CA VAL A 90 -3.80 0.06 1.56
C VAL A 90 -5.17 -0.39 1.04
N LEU A 91 -5.94 -1.12 1.84
CA LEU A 91 -7.30 -1.56 1.48
C LEU A 91 -8.24 -0.35 1.28
N GLU A 92 -8.20 0.65 2.18
CA GLU A 92 -9.03 1.85 2.07
C GLU A 92 -8.73 2.60 0.76
N VAL A 93 -7.44 2.78 0.42
CA VAL A 93 -7.04 3.43 -0.83
C VAL A 93 -7.44 2.59 -2.05
N ALA A 94 -7.26 1.28 -2.00
CA ALA A 94 -7.68 0.39 -3.09
C ALA A 94 -9.19 0.48 -3.35
N GLN A 95 -10.00 0.44 -2.30
CA GLN A 95 -11.47 0.59 -2.41
C GLN A 95 -11.87 1.97 -2.94
N LEU A 96 -11.23 3.03 -2.45
CA LEU A 96 -11.49 4.39 -2.93
C LEU A 96 -11.18 4.53 -4.42
N MET A 97 -10.03 4.02 -4.85
CA MET A 97 -9.62 4.06 -6.24
C MET A 97 -10.49 3.18 -7.12
N PHE A 98 -10.88 1.99 -6.66
CA PHE A 98 -11.81 1.11 -7.36
C PHE A 98 -13.11 1.82 -7.75
N HIS A 99 -13.69 2.58 -6.83
CA HIS A 99 -14.90 3.36 -7.10
C HIS A 99 -14.63 4.61 -7.95
N ARG A 100 -13.55 5.33 -7.67
CA ARG A 100 -13.21 6.58 -8.36
C ARG A 100 -12.90 6.35 -9.84
N GLU A 101 -12.21 5.25 -10.15
CA GLU A 101 -11.81 4.91 -11.51
C GLU A 101 -12.92 4.22 -12.32
N GLY A 102 -14.10 4.03 -11.72
CA GLY A 102 -15.26 3.44 -12.40
C GLY A 102 -15.11 1.96 -12.70
N ILE A 103 -14.20 1.24 -12.01
CA ILE A 103 -13.96 -0.19 -12.23
C ILE A 103 -15.21 -1.03 -11.96
N SER A 104 -16.08 -0.54 -11.08
CA SER A 104 -17.39 -1.14 -10.81
C SER A 104 -18.45 -0.91 -11.88
N GLN A 105 -18.12 -0.29 -13.02
CA GLN A 105 -19.09 0.05 -14.06
C GLN A 105 -19.04 -0.89 -15.28
N THR A 106 -18.22 -1.94 -15.25
CA THR A 106 -18.22 -2.98 -16.29
C THR A 106 -19.57 -3.71 -16.35
N ARG A 107 -20.00 -4.12 -17.55
CA ARG A 107 -21.31 -4.75 -17.77
C ARG A 107 -21.54 -5.98 -16.91
N ALA A 108 -20.53 -6.86 -16.85
CA ALA A 108 -20.59 -8.11 -16.11
C ALA A 108 -20.16 -7.95 -14.63
N ARG A 109 -19.74 -6.75 -14.20
CA ARG A 109 -19.17 -6.51 -12.87
C ARG A 109 -17.92 -7.37 -12.60
N THR A 110 -17.07 -7.52 -13.60
CA THR A 110 -15.87 -8.36 -13.57
C THR A 110 -14.57 -7.57 -13.40
N GLY A 111 -14.66 -6.29 -13.06
CA GLY A 111 -13.50 -5.44 -12.83
C GLY A 111 -12.68 -5.89 -11.60
N VAL A 112 -11.36 -5.93 -11.76
CA VAL A 112 -10.38 -6.28 -10.73
C VAL A 112 -9.32 -5.19 -10.64
N MET A 113 -9.17 -4.59 -9.46
CA MET A 113 -8.11 -3.62 -9.19
C MET A 113 -6.96 -4.26 -8.43
N VAL A 114 -5.76 -4.07 -8.93
CA VAL A 114 -4.51 -4.44 -8.25
C VAL A 114 -3.80 -3.17 -7.81
N LEU A 115 -3.70 -2.95 -6.51
CA LEU A 115 -2.95 -1.84 -5.93
C LEU A 115 -1.65 -2.38 -5.33
N VAL A 116 -0.51 -1.84 -5.80
CA VAL A 116 0.82 -2.13 -5.23
C VAL A 116 1.31 -0.90 -4.50
N SER A 117 1.53 -1.03 -3.19
CA SER A 117 1.99 0.06 -2.33
C SER A 117 3.43 -0.15 -1.85
N GLN A 118 4.33 0.76 -2.27
CA GLN A 118 5.77 0.63 -2.07
C GLN A 118 6.18 0.77 -0.60
N MET A 119 5.69 1.80 0.07
CA MET A 119 6.08 2.07 1.45
C MET A 119 5.57 0.98 2.38
N GLU A 120 4.33 0.55 2.21
CA GLU A 120 3.70 -0.49 3.00
C GLU A 120 4.20 -1.90 2.64
N ARG A 121 4.81 -2.06 1.45
CA ARG A 121 5.18 -3.36 0.86
C ARG A 121 4.01 -4.32 0.86
N ARG A 122 2.92 -3.87 0.26
CA ARG A 122 1.67 -4.64 0.18
C ARG A 122 1.06 -4.57 -1.20
N ILE A 123 0.44 -5.69 -1.55
CA ILE A 123 -0.46 -5.80 -2.68
C ILE A 123 -1.86 -5.94 -2.13
N GLU A 124 -2.80 -5.17 -2.67
CA GLU A 124 -4.23 -5.32 -2.38
C GLU A 124 -4.98 -5.54 -3.67
N VAL A 125 -5.92 -6.48 -3.65
CA VAL A 125 -6.73 -6.82 -4.81
C VAL A 125 -8.19 -6.63 -4.45
N VAL A 126 -8.85 -5.72 -5.17
CA VAL A 126 -10.28 -5.46 -5.01
C VAL A 126 -11.00 -5.94 -6.26
N ALA A 127 -11.93 -6.86 -6.10
CA ALA A 127 -12.74 -7.40 -7.17
C ALA A 127 -14.20 -6.99 -7.06
N ASP A 128 -14.87 -6.78 -8.18
CA ASP A 128 -16.29 -6.48 -8.23
C ASP A 128 -17.14 -7.73 -7.95
N SER A 129 -18.42 -7.49 -7.76
CA SER A 129 -19.43 -8.49 -7.39
C SER A 129 -19.59 -9.64 -8.39
N GLY A 130 -19.29 -9.43 -9.67
CA GLY A 130 -19.29 -10.49 -10.67
C GLY A 130 -18.21 -11.54 -10.40
N VAL A 131 -17.01 -11.09 -9.99
CA VAL A 131 -15.89 -11.95 -9.60
C VAL A 131 -16.16 -12.64 -8.26
N THR A 132 -16.54 -11.85 -7.23
CA THR A 132 -16.69 -12.35 -5.86
C THR A 132 -17.89 -13.30 -5.68
N ARG A 133 -18.83 -13.36 -6.60
CA ARG A 133 -19.92 -14.38 -6.62
C ARG A 133 -19.47 -15.73 -7.10
N MET A 134 -18.43 -15.79 -7.94
CA MET A 134 -17.95 -17.02 -8.56
C MET A 134 -16.89 -17.72 -7.72
N ILE A 135 -16.33 -17.04 -6.72
CA ILE A 135 -15.21 -17.53 -5.90
C ILE A 135 -15.60 -17.37 -4.43
N ASP A 136 -15.42 -18.44 -3.66
CA ASP A 136 -15.64 -18.35 -2.22
C ASP A 136 -14.58 -17.45 -1.56
N LYS A 137 -14.99 -16.86 -0.44
CA LYS A 137 -14.15 -15.87 0.27
C LYS A 137 -12.83 -16.43 0.75
N GLU A 138 -12.80 -17.67 1.21
CA GLU A 138 -11.57 -18.30 1.74
C GLU A 138 -10.54 -18.52 0.61
N THR A 139 -10.99 -19.00 -0.53
CA THR A 139 -10.14 -19.18 -1.72
C THR A 139 -9.59 -17.84 -2.21
N TRP A 140 -10.43 -16.78 -2.22
CA TRP A 140 -10.00 -15.44 -2.59
C TRP A 140 -8.96 -14.87 -1.61
N ASP A 141 -9.23 -14.95 -0.31
CA ASP A 141 -8.33 -14.45 0.73
C ASP A 141 -6.97 -15.18 0.69
N ASN A 142 -6.95 -16.48 0.44
CA ASN A 142 -5.74 -17.28 0.28
C ASN A 142 -4.94 -16.84 -0.96
N LEU A 143 -5.61 -16.63 -2.09
CA LEU A 143 -4.97 -16.13 -3.32
C LEU A 143 -4.29 -14.78 -3.07
N VAL A 144 -5.00 -13.83 -2.46
CA VAL A 144 -4.43 -12.51 -2.14
C VAL A 144 -3.27 -12.62 -1.16
N ALA A 145 -3.35 -13.54 -0.18
CA ALA A 145 -2.24 -13.78 0.76
C ALA A 145 -0.98 -14.32 0.04
N ASP A 146 -1.14 -15.20 -0.93
CA ASP A 146 -0.03 -15.77 -1.72
C ASP A 146 0.64 -14.73 -2.65
N LEU A 147 -0.01 -13.62 -2.92
CA LEU A 147 0.56 -12.51 -3.71
C LEU A 147 1.39 -11.54 -2.86
N GLN A 148 1.20 -11.50 -1.53
CA GLN A 148 1.89 -10.54 -0.64
C GLN A 148 3.42 -10.58 -0.74
N PRO A 149 4.11 -11.74 -0.86
CA PRO A 149 5.57 -11.78 -0.99
C PRO A 149 6.12 -10.99 -2.18
N LEU A 150 5.34 -10.83 -3.25
CA LEU A 150 5.73 -10.06 -4.44
C LEU A 150 5.92 -8.56 -4.12
N ALA A 151 5.17 -8.03 -3.15
CA ALA A 151 5.25 -6.63 -2.73
C ALA A 151 6.57 -6.26 -2.02
N VAL A 152 7.39 -7.24 -1.65
CA VAL A 152 8.66 -7.04 -0.94
C VAL A 152 9.80 -6.73 -1.91
N GLY A 153 9.65 -7.03 -3.19
CA GLY A 153 10.61 -6.72 -4.26
C GLY A 153 10.87 -5.22 -4.43
N GLU A 154 11.93 -4.88 -5.14
CA GLU A 154 12.28 -3.48 -5.46
C GLU A 154 11.52 -2.99 -6.69
N ASP A 155 11.18 -3.88 -7.62
CA ASP A 155 10.45 -3.54 -8.85
C ASP A 155 8.94 -3.73 -8.67
N LEU A 156 8.25 -2.61 -8.49
CA LEU A 156 6.80 -2.59 -8.35
C LEU A 156 6.07 -2.96 -9.65
N ALA A 157 6.67 -2.63 -10.79
CA ALA A 157 6.05 -2.93 -12.07
C ALA A 157 6.10 -4.45 -12.34
N GLU A 158 7.22 -5.09 -12.00
CA GLU A 158 7.34 -6.54 -12.07
C GLU A 158 6.37 -7.22 -11.10
N ALA A 159 6.30 -6.76 -9.85
CA ALA A 159 5.36 -7.27 -8.86
C ALA A 159 3.92 -7.17 -9.33
N ALA A 160 3.53 -6.05 -9.92
CA ALA A 160 2.21 -5.84 -10.48
C ALA A 160 1.94 -6.77 -11.68
N ALA A 161 2.91 -6.90 -12.60
CA ALA A 161 2.78 -7.76 -13.78
C ALA A 161 2.59 -9.23 -13.39
N VAL A 162 3.43 -9.74 -12.48
CA VAL A 162 3.31 -11.12 -11.96
C VAL A 162 2.00 -11.33 -11.21
N THR A 163 1.54 -10.31 -10.47
CA THR A 163 0.25 -10.38 -9.76
C THR A 163 -0.91 -10.51 -10.75
N VAL A 164 -0.95 -9.67 -11.78
CA VAL A 164 -1.99 -9.71 -12.81
C VAL A 164 -1.96 -11.04 -13.57
N ASP A 165 -0.78 -11.55 -13.90
CA ASP A 165 -0.64 -12.82 -14.61
C ASP A 165 -1.19 -14.00 -13.78
N ARG A 166 -0.83 -14.08 -12.48
CA ARG A 166 -1.37 -15.09 -11.55
C ARG A 166 -2.88 -14.99 -11.35
N LEU A 167 -3.39 -13.75 -11.25
CA LEU A 167 -4.84 -13.51 -11.16
C LEU A 167 -5.55 -13.94 -12.44
N GLY A 168 -5.00 -13.64 -13.62
CA GLY A 168 -5.54 -14.07 -14.91
C GLY A 168 -5.60 -15.59 -15.05
N ASP A 169 -4.52 -16.28 -14.65
CA ASP A 169 -4.49 -17.74 -14.63
C ASP A 169 -5.56 -18.33 -13.70
N PHE A 170 -5.67 -17.79 -12.50
CA PHE A 170 -6.65 -18.25 -11.52
C PHE A 170 -8.09 -17.98 -11.98
N LEU A 171 -8.35 -16.79 -12.51
CA LEU A 171 -9.70 -16.37 -12.93
C LEU A 171 -10.15 -17.02 -14.24
N SER A 172 -9.25 -17.55 -15.06
CA SER A 172 -9.60 -18.25 -16.30
C SER A 172 -10.52 -19.45 -16.10
N GLY A 173 -10.49 -20.09 -14.92
CA GLY A 173 -11.38 -21.19 -14.56
C GLY A 173 -12.80 -20.71 -14.22
N PRO A 174 -12.99 -19.87 -13.19
CA PRO A 174 -14.32 -19.40 -12.79
C PRO A 174 -14.93 -18.35 -13.73
N LEU A 175 -14.12 -17.61 -14.50
CA LEU A 175 -14.54 -16.53 -15.40
C LEU A 175 -13.85 -16.67 -16.76
N PRO A 176 -14.19 -17.72 -17.57
CA PRO A 176 -13.62 -17.87 -18.90
C PRO A 176 -14.04 -16.72 -19.82
N VAL A 177 -13.23 -16.46 -20.84
CA VAL A 177 -13.53 -15.44 -21.86
C VAL A 177 -14.87 -15.72 -22.52
N ALA A 178 -15.76 -14.73 -22.55
CA ALA A 178 -17.05 -14.84 -23.25
C ALA A 178 -16.89 -14.50 -24.73
N ASP A 179 -17.75 -15.10 -25.60
CA ASP A 179 -17.70 -14.87 -27.06
C ASP A 179 -17.96 -13.41 -27.46
N ASP A 180 -18.61 -12.62 -26.60
CA ASP A 180 -18.95 -11.20 -26.77
C ASP A 180 -18.16 -10.27 -25.85
N ASP A 181 -17.01 -10.74 -25.34
CA ASP A 181 -16.17 -9.97 -24.43
C ASP A 181 -15.55 -8.75 -25.13
N ILE A 182 -15.68 -7.59 -24.50
CA ILE A 182 -15.18 -6.32 -25.01
C ILE A 182 -14.35 -5.69 -23.89
N ASP A 183 -13.13 -5.31 -24.19
CA ASP A 183 -12.28 -4.54 -23.28
C ASP A 183 -12.96 -3.18 -22.96
N GLU A 184 -13.48 -3.04 -21.76
CA GLU A 184 -14.24 -1.86 -21.30
C GLU A 184 -13.36 -0.87 -20.51
N LEU A 185 -12.20 -1.31 -19.99
CA LEU A 185 -11.30 -0.49 -19.17
C LEU A 185 -9.97 -0.23 -19.87
N THR A 186 -9.38 0.90 -19.58
CA THR A 186 -8.10 1.29 -20.21
C THR A 186 -6.93 0.55 -19.56
N ASN A 187 -6.18 -0.23 -20.36
CA ASN A 187 -5.04 -1.05 -19.94
C ASN A 187 -3.76 -0.28 -19.53
N GLN A 188 -3.87 1.01 -19.24
CA GLN A 188 -2.71 1.82 -18.81
C GLN A 188 -2.55 1.78 -17.29
N PRO A 189 -1.36 1.40 -16.78
CA PRO A 189 -1.10 1.47 -15.35
C PRO A 189 -1.23 2.92 -14.87
N ARG A 190 -1.95 3.10 -13.77
CA ARG A 190 -2.15 4.43 -13.16
C ARG A 190 -1.15 4.62 -12.04
N SER A 191 -0.23 5.54 -12.22
CA SER A 191 0.76 5.89 -11.21
C SER A 191 0.59 7.34 -10.78
N ASN A 192 0.61 7.58 -9.48
CA ASN A 192 0.77 8.92 -8.89
C ASN A 192 2.23 9.11 -8.42
N LEU A 193 3.20 8.53 -9.18
CA LEU A 193 4.64 8.70 -8.94
C LEU A 193 5.09 10.09 -9.34
#